data_d2e46faa05dab360a50ea468b7abd9f5
#
_entry.id   d2e46faa05dab360a50ea468b7abd9f5
#
_cell.length_a   1.000
_cell.length_b   1.000
_cell.length_c   1.000
_cell.angle_alpha   90.00
_cell.angle_beta   90.00
_cell.angle_gamma   90.00
#
_symmetry.space_group_name_H-M   'P 1'
#
loop_
_entity.id
_entity.type
_entity.pdbx_description
1 polymer ?
#
loop_
_entity_poly.entity_id
_entity_poly.type
_entity_poly.pdbx_seq_one_letter_code
_entity_poly.pdbx_strand_id
1 'polypeptide(L)'
;HYGHLVGDIVLTSAANRLSAAIRGCDSLARIGGDEFVAIIEGIKSNEEIMPIVERIVNAIRDPFLIDRQKIEISCSAGIAVYSGDGDIENLMVCADNAMYKAKENGKNQFKFYDTDIELAADQMLTLQRDLILAIENKEFSLAFQPIVDCKTLALIGAEAFIRWNHPTKGLLHPKLFIHAAERFGLINQINNWVIEEACAAIHRAKQSDVDLNLSINLSRIQFRNSSLVDETIKCLDKYGVPSQNITLEIKETTAIRNEVQFKLLIAKFKAANIKIALDDFGLNPFTLEYLQELHVDELKLDHVFVAKMNENPESHALVDAVIRLAHAFNLNVVAEGVETEAQHKALAKLGCDHMQGYLYSKPIPEAELLKLFRP
;
A
#
# COMPACT_ATOMS: atom_id res chain seq x y z
N HIS A 1 15.76 12.77 1.79
CA HIS A 1 17.03 12.82 2.51
C HIS A 1 17.87 14.08 2.21
N TYR A 2 17.64 14.75 1.06
CA TYR A 2 18.48 15.88 0.60
C TYR A 2 17.77 17.24 0.66
N GLY A 3 16.49 17.29 1.07
CA GLY A 3 15.70 18.53 1.12
C GLY A 3 15.21 19.03 -0.25
N HIS A 4 14.23 19.95 -0.25
CA HIS A 4 13.58 20.45 -1.47
C HIS A 4 14.56 21.19 -2.40
N LEU A 5 15.52 21.94 -1.87
CA LEU A 5 16.53 22.66 -2.65
C LEU A 5 17.39 21.73 -3.52
N VAL A 6 17.85 20.62 -2.95
CA VAL A 6 18.63 19.63 -3.69
C VAL A 6 17.74 18.91 -4.71
N GLY A 7 16.47 18.64 -4.36
CA GLY A 7 15.50 18.08 -5.30
C GLY A 7 15.28 18.96 -6.52
N ASP A 8 15.17 20.27 -6.35
CA ASP A 8 15.01 21.24 -7.46
C ASP A 8 16.26 21.30 -8.35
N ILE A 9 17.45 21.22 -7.76
CA ILE A 9 18.70 21.16 -8.52
C ILE A 9 18.79 19.87 -9.34
N VAL A 10 18.41 18.73 -8.75
CA VAL A 10 18.33 17.43 -9.46
C VAL A 10 17.36 17.51 -10.61
N LEU A 11 16.15 18.04 -10.41
CA LEU A 11 15.13 18.16 -11.44
C LEU A 11 15.56 19.11 -12.58
N THR A 12 16.20 20.21 -12.26
CA THR A 12 16.76 21.13 -13.26
C THR A 12 17.88 20.46 -14.06
N SER A 13 18.76 19.74 -13.40
CA SER A 13 19.83 18.98 -14.05
C SER A 13 19.28 17.83 -14.91
N ALA A 14 18.23 17.16 -14.45
CA ALA A 14 17.50 16.12 -15.21
C ALA A 14 16.86 16.72 -16.47
N ALA A 15 16.19 17.87 -16.37
CA ALA A 15 15.61 18.56 -17.53
C ALA A 15 16.69 18.88 -18.58
N ASN A 16 17.85 19.38 -18.16
CA ASN A 16 18.97 19.67 -19.06
C ASN A 16 19.52 18.41 -19.75
N ARG A 17 19.67 17.30 -19.01
CA ARG A 17 20.12 16.02 -19.57
C ARG A 17 19.12 15.43 -20.55
N LEU A 18 17.81 15.49 -20.21
CA LEU A 18 16.74 15.04 -21.09
C LEU A 18 16.69 15.87 -22.37
N SER A 19 16.79 17.20 -22.27
CA SER A 19 16.85 18.08 -23.45
C SER A 19 18.05 17.78 -24.35
N ALA A 20 19.20 17.46 -23.77
CA ALA A 20 20.38 17.06 -24.53
C ALA A 20 20.26 15.65 -25.15
N ALA A 21 19.40 14.81 -24.63
CA ALA A 21 19.16 13.45 -25.10
C ALA A 21 18.17 13.37 -26.27
N ILE A 22 17.42 14.43 -26.57
CA ILE A 22 16.46 14.52 -27.69
C ILE A 22 17.01 15.42 -28.81
N ARG A 23 16.34 15.46 -29.96
CA ARG A 23 16.73 16.29 -31.12
C ARG A 23 16.15 17.70 -31.00
N GLY A 24 16.71 18.66 -31.72
CA GLY A 24 16.21 20.03 -31.70
C GLY A 24 14.80 20.23 -32.27
N CYS A 25 14.29 19.26 -33.03
CA CYS A 25 12.90 19.21 -33.50
C CYS A 25 11.93 18.56 -32.50
N ASP A 26 12.46 17.84 -31.51
CA ASP A 26 11.66 17.18 -30.49
C ASP A 26 11.28 18.17 -29.38
N SER A 27 10.20 17.92 -28.67
CA SER A 27 9.73 18.77 -27.58
C SER A 27 9.84 18.05 -26.24
N LEU A 28 10.25 18.79 -25.19
CA LEU A 28 10.29 18.30 -23.81
C LEU A 28 9.49 19.23 -22.91
N ALA A 29 8.60 18.67 -22.11
CA ALA A 29 7.85 19.41 -21.10
C ALA A 29 7.92 18.71 -19.74
N ARG A 30 7.93 19.50 -18.65
CA ARG A 30 7.72 19.02 -17.29
C ARG A 30 6.24 19.29 -16.92
N ILE A 31 5.47 18.24 -16.65
CA ILE A 31 4.03 18.36 -16.36
C ILE A 31 3.80 18.64 -14.87
N GLY A 32 4.58 18.05 -13.98
CA GLY A 32 4.49 18.28 -12.54
C GLY A 32 5.42 17.35 -11.75
N GLY A 33 5.79 17.75 -10.55
CA GLY A 33 6.64 16.91 -9.68
C GLY A 33 7.91 16.43 -10.37
N ASP A 34 8.08 15.14 -10.54
CA ASP A 34 9.18 14.45 -11.21
C ASP A 34 8.80 13.92 -12.62
N GLU A 35 7.68 14.39 -13.18
CA GLU A 35 7.13 13.90 -14.45
C GLU A 35 7.52 14.79 -15.62
N PHE A 36 8.11 14.16 -16.64
CA PHE A 36 8.50 14.77 -17.91
C PHE A 36 7.80 14.07 -19.07
N VAL A 37 7.46 14.84 -20.08
CA VAL A 37 6.90 14.32 -21.36
C VAL A 37 7.80 14.81 -22.49
N ALA A 38 8.19 13.89 -23.36
CA ALA A 38 8.89 14.17 -24.59
C ALA A 38 8.02 13.82 -25.80
N ILE A 39 7.93 14.70 -26.78
CA ILE A 39 7.29 14.45 -28.08
C ILE A 39 8.42 14.30 -29.08
N ILE A 40 8.51 13.12 -29.68
CA ILE A 40 9.53 12.79 -30.67
C ILE A 40 8.87 12.76 -32.04
N GLU A 41 9.31 13.62 -32.94
CA GLU A 41 8.71 13.80 -34.24
C GLU A 41 9.42 13.01 -35.34
N GLY A 42 8.68 12.68 -36.42
CA GLY A 42 9.26 12.10 -37.64
C GLY A 42 9.73 10.66 -37.50
N ILE A 43 9.26 9.91 -36.52
CA ILE A 43 9.54 8.48 -36.32
C ILE A 43 8.66 7.65 -37.28
N LYS A 44 9.28 6.71 -37.99
CA LYS A 44 8.61 5.84 -38.95
C LYS A 44 8.46 4.40 -38.46
N SER A 45 9.25 4.00 -37.48
CA SER A 45 9.18 2.64 -36.90
C SER A 45 9.63 2.63 -35.44
N ASN A 46 9.24 1.58 -34.71
CA ASN A 46 9.65 1.39 -33.32
C ASN A 46 11.18 1.22 -33.19
N GLU A 47 11.86 0.74 -34.23
CA GLU A 47 13.31 0.57 -34.23
C GLU A 47 14.04 1.93 -34.26
N GLU A 48 13.45 2.95 -34.88
CA GLU A 48 14.04 4.30 -34.91
C GLU A 48 13.94 5.03 -33.59
N ILE A 49 12.93 4.74 -32.76
CA ILE A 49 12.76 5.37 -31.45
C ILE A 49 13.61 4.73 -30.36
N MET A 50 13.95 3.45 -30.49
CA MET A 50 14.73 2.70 -29.49
C MET A 50 16.02 3.41 -29.05
N PRO A 51 16.92 3.84 -29.98
CA PRO A 51 18.15 4.52 -29.59
C PRO A 51 17.91 5.85 -28.86
N ILE A 52 16.79 6.53 -29.15
CA ILE A 52 16.45 7.80 -28.50
C ILE A 52 16.00 7.52 -27.05
N VAL A 53 15.15 6.52 -26.84
CA VAL A 53 14.66 6.15 -25.52
C VAL A 53 15.78 5.62 -24.63
N GLU A 54 16.66 4.77 -25.18
CA GLU A 54 17.81 4.28 -24.45
C GLU A 54 18.73 5.44 -24.01
N ARG A 55 18.95 6.42 -24.87
CA ARG A 55 19.73 7.62 -24.54
C ARG A 55 19.06 8.44 -23.45
N ILE A 56 17.74 8.61 -23.47
CA ILE A 56 16.94 9.29 -22.44
C ILE A 56 17.10 8.58 -21.09
N VAL A 57 16.87 7.27 -21.05
CA VAL A 57 16.95 6.48 -19.80
C VAL A 57 18.37 6.48 -19.23
N ASN A 58 19.38 6.33 -20.09
CA ASN A 58 20.78 6.33 -19.68
C ASN A 58 21.23 7.72 -19.19
N ALA A 59 20.76 8.81 -19.79
CA ALA A 59 21.08 10.17 -19.34
C ALA A 59 20.63 10.44 -17.89
N ILE A 60 19.56 9.82 -17.45
CA ILE A 60 19.07 9.93 -16.06
C ILE A 60 19.78 8.95 -15.13
N ARG A 61 20.21 7.79 -15.64
CA ARG A 61 20.94 6.79 -14.85
C ARG A 61 22.31 7.29 -14.40
N ASP A 62 22.97 8.14 -15.20
CA ASP A 62 24.24 8.70 -14.82
C ASP A 62 24.11 9.55 -13.55
N PRO A 63 25.00 9.37 -12.56
CA PRO A 63 24.93 10.07 -11.29
C PRO A 63 24.94 11.59 -11.45
N PHE A 64 24.18 12.27 -10.59
CA PHE A 64 24.17 13.72 -10.47
C PHE A 64 25.19 14.15 -9.42
N LEU A 65 26.09 15.03 -9.77
CA LEU A 65 27.06 15.60 -8.84
C LEU A 65 26.57 16.97 -8.36
N ILE A 66 26.12 17.02 -7.09
CA ILE A 66 25.60 18.22 -6.46
C ILE A 66 26.39 18.44 -5.17
N ASP A 67 27.05 19.59 -5.02
CA ASP A 67 27.83 19.92 -3.84
C ASP A 67 28.84 18.83 -3.42
N ARG A 68 29.51 18.19 -4.40
CA ARG A 68 30.44 17.06 -4.24
C ARG A 68 29.78 15.76 -3.76
N GLN A 69 28.46 15.69 -3.67
CA GLN A 69 27.72 14.48 -3.39
C GLN A 69 27.23 13.83 -4.68
N LYS A 70 27.30 12.50 -4.72
CA LYS A 70 26.86 11.70 -5.85
C LYS A 70 25.44 11.23 -5.57
N ILE A 71 24.48 11.73 -6.35
CA ILE A 71 23.05 11.35 -6.23
C ILE A 71 22.70 10.47 -7.42
N GLU A 72 22.24 9.27 -7.12
CA GLU A 72 21.79 8.30 -8.12
C GLU A 72 20.27 8.26 -8.12
N ILE A 73 19.68 8.48 -9.29
CA ILE A 73 18.26 8.36 -9.54
C ILE A 73 18.03 7.47 -10.77
N SER A 74 16.82 7.01 -10.95
CA SER A 74 16.42 6.24 -12.13
C SER A 74 15.10 6.77 -12.68
N CYS A 75 14.84 6.53 -13.97
CA CYS A 75 13.54 6.82 -14.56
C CYS A 75 12.89 5.56 -15.12
N SER A 76 11.56 5.58 -15.16
CA SER A 76 10.76 4.63 -15.92
C SER A 76 10.06 5.40 -17.02
N ALA A 77 10.12 4.93 -18.26
CA ALA A 77 9.53 5.60 -19.40
C ALA A 77 8.44 4.72 -20.05
N GLY A 78 7.33 5.34 -20.41
CA GLY A 78 6.29 4.75 -21.26
C GLY A 78 6.29 5.41 -22.63
N ILE A 79 6.12 4.64 -23.67
CA ILE A 79 6.20 5.09 -25.06
C ILE A 79 4.90 4.75 -25.76
N ALA A 80 4.22 5.75 -26.30
CA ALA A 80 3.08 5.58 -27.20
C ALA A 80 3.41 6.17 -28.57
N VAL A 81 3.10 5.43 -29.62
CA VAL A 81 3.39 5.83 -31.00
C VAL A 81 2.08 6.17 -31.68
N TYR A 82 1.99 7.37 -32.26
CA TYR A 82 0.85 7.77 -33.07
C TYR A 82 0.97 7.16 -34.46
N SER A 83 0.06 6.27 -34.82
CA SER A 83 0.07 5.54 -36.09
C SER A 83 -0.85 6.14 -37.17
N GLY A 84 -1.44 7.34 -36.96
CA GLY A 84 -2.31 8.02 -37.93
C GLY A 84 -3.78 7.64 -37.85
N ASP A 85 -4.10 6.46 -37.32
CA ASP A 85 -5.47 5.96 -37.20
C ASP A 85 -5.99 5.98 -35.75
N GLY A 86 -5.16 6.46 -34.80
CA GLY A 86 -5.47 6.55 -33.39
C GLY A 86 -5.90 7.94 -32.95
N ASP A 87 -6.60 8.00 -31.81
CA ASP A 87 -7.03 9.24 -31.18
C ASP A 87 -5.87 9.93 -30.46
N ILE A 88 -5.47 11.12 -30.92
CA ILE A 88 -4.41 11.93 -30.31
C ILE A 88 -4.70 12.22 -28.83
N GLU A 89 -5.97 12.35 -28.45
CA GLU A 89 -6.39 12.66 -27.08
C GLU A 89 -5.99 11.56 -26.08
N ASN A 90 -5.83 10.33 -26.56
CA ASN A 90 -5.48 9.17 -25.71
C ASN A 90 -3.98 8.88 -25.63
N LEU A 91 -3.15 9.53 -26.45
CA LEU A 91 -1.70 9.22 -26.52
C LEU A 91 -0.98 9.38 -25.17
N MET A 92 -1.31 10.42 -24.42
CA MET A 92 -0.76 10.64 -23.07
C MET A 92 -1.17 9.53 -22.09
N VAL A 93 -2.43 9.10 -22.17
CA VAL A 93 -2.94 8.00 -21.32
C VAL A 93 -2.24 6.70 -21.67
N CYS A 94 -2.00 6.45 -22.94
CA CYS A 94 -1.29 5.28 -23.44
C CYS A 94 0.17 5.24 -22.95
N ALA A 95 0.87 6.38 -23.06
CA ALA A 95 2.25 6.50 -22.57
C ALA A 95 2.33 6.33 -21.04
N ASP A 96 1.38 6.92 -20.29
CA ASP A 96 1.33 6.79 -18.82
C ASP A 96 1.10 5.33 -18.40
N ASN A 97 0.21 4.61 -19.05
CA ASN A 97 -0.02 3.20 -18.80
C ASN A 97 1.22 2.33 -19.07
N ALA A 98 1.94 2.62 -20.16
CA ALA A 98 3.19 1.93 -20.48
C ALA A 98 4.28 2.25 -19.44
N MET A 99 4.40 3.51 -18.98
CA MET A 99 5.31 3.92 -17.92
C MET A 99 4.99 3.20 -16.60
N TYR A 100 3.72 3.05 -16.28
CA TYR A 100 3.30 2.33 -15.08
C TYR A 100 3.76 0.86 -15.11
N LYS A 101 3.56 0.16 -16.23
CA LYS A 101 4.08 -1.21 -16.44
C LYS A 101 5.62 -1.27 -16.31
N ALA A 102 6.33 -0.23 -16.78
CA ALA A 102 7.77 -0.15 -16.59
C ALA A 102 8.15 -0.01 -15.10
N LYS A 103 7.34 0.69 -14.30
CA LYS A 103 7.51 0.80 -12.84
C LYS A 103 7.24 -0.52 -12.10
N GLU A 104 6.20 -1.26 -12.50
CA GLU A 104 5.86 -2.58 -11.91
C GLU A 104 6.92 -3.64 -12.23
N ASN A 105 7.47 -3.64 -13.42
CA ASN A 105 8.44 -4.64 -13.89
C ASN A 105 9.89 -4.37 -13.42
N GLY A 106 10.08 -3.66 -12.29
CA GLY A 106 11.40 -3.48 -11.68
C GLY A 106 11.99 -2.08 -11.84
N LYS A 107 11.23 -1.09 -12.35
CA LYS A 107 11.66 0.30 -12.57
C LYS A 107 12.88 0.41 -13.50
N ASN A 108 13.42 1.62 -13.67
CA ASN A 108 14.65 1.91 -14.43
C ASN A 108 14.68 1.27 -15.84
N GLN A 109 13.56 1.30 -16.53
CA GLN A 109 13.36 0.71 -17.85
C GLN A 109 12.28 1.48 -18.61
N PHE A 110 12.11 1.15 -19.89
CA PHE A 110 11.00 1.65 -20.68
C PHE A 110 10.09 0.52 -21.17
N LYS A 111 8.85 0.87 -21.52
CA LYS A 111 7.89 -0.02 -22.16
C LYS A 111 7.18 0.71 -23.29
N PHE A 112 6.95 0.02 -24.40
CA PHE A 112 6.05 0.48 -25.43
C PHE A 112 4.62 0.24 -25.01
N TYR A 113 3.75 1.16 -25.43
CA TYR A 113 2.32 0.91 -25.46
C TYR A 113 2.06 -0.14 -26.54
N ASP A 114 1.40 -1.19 -26.16
CA ASP A 114 1.00 -2.31 -27.01
C ASP A 114 -0.52 -2.42 -26.99
N THR A 115 -1.17 -3.03 -27.99
CA THR A 115 -2.62 -3.26 -28.03
C THR A 115 -3.15 -4.02 -26.81
N ASP A 116 -2.33 -4.83 -26.17
CA ASP A 116 -2.62 -5.41 -24.86
C ASP A 116 -2.74 -4.33 -23.75
N ILE A 117 -2.15 -3.16 -23.95
CA ILE A 117 -2.23 -2.01 -23.04
C ILE A 117 -3.50 -1.19 -23.29
N GLU A 118 -4.01 -1.15 -24.51
CA GLU A 118 -5.30 -0.52 -24.85
C GLU A 118 -6.46 -1.27 -24.17
N LEU A 119 -6.42 -2.62 -24.22
CA LEU A 119 -7.31 -3.45 -23.41
C LEU A 119 -7.18 -3.17 -21.90
N ALA A 120 -5.97 -2.91 -21.41
CA ALA A 120 -5.74 -2.59 -20.00
C ALA A 120 -6.23 -1.17 -19.63
N ALA A 121 -6.13 -0.19 -20.54
CA ALA A 121 -6.66 1.16 -20.34
C ALA A 121 -8.20 1.16 -20.32
N ASP A 122 -8.84 0.47 -21.26
CA ASP A 122 -10.30 0.29 -21.30
C ASP A 122 -10.81 -0.48 -20.06
N GLN A 123 -10.07 -1.49 -19.62
CA GLN A 123 -10.34 -2.21 -18.37
C GLN A 123 -10.22 -1.29 -17.14
N MET A 124 -9.26 -0.37 -17.16
CA MET A 124 -9.05 0.58 -16.06
C MET A 124 -10.17 1.63 -15.99
N LEU A 125 -10.61 2.18 -17.14
CA LEU A 125 -11.75 3.10 -17.21
C LEU A 125 -13.06 2.40 -16.83
N THR A 126 -13.22 1.15 -17.26
CA THR A 126 -14.34 0.30 -16.87
C THR A 126 -14.31 0.07 -15.37
N LEU A 127 -13.15 -0.26 -14.81
CA LEU A 127 -12.98 -0.49 -13.36
C LEU A 127 -13.25 0.78 -12.54
N GLN A 128 -12.88 1.97 -13.05
CA GLN A 128 -13.22 3.25 -12.42
C GLN A 128 -14.73 3.44 -12.32
N ARG A 129 -15.43 3.25 -13.43
CA ARG A 129 -16.90 3.37 -13.48
C ARG A 129 -17.57 2.33 -12.60
N ASP A 130 -17.11 1.08 -12.67
CA ASP A 130 -17.61 -0.01 -11.84
C ASP A 130 -17.41 0.31 -10.34
N LEU A 131 -16.26 0.89 -9.93
CA LEU A 131 -16.00 1.31 -8.56
C LEU A 131 -16.94 2.42 -8.07
N ILE A 132 -17.25 3.41 -8.91
CA ILE A 132 -18.21 4.48 -8.58
C ILE A 132 -19.58 3.85 -8.31
N LEU A 133 -20.04 2.99 -9.21
CA LEU A 133 -21.30 2.26 -9.04
C LEU A 133 -21.30 1.34 -7.83
N ALA A 134 -20.18 0.68 -7.52
CA ALA A 134 -20.04 -0.19 -6.38
C ALA A 134 -20.24 0.55 -5.04
N ILE A 135 -19.74 1.79 -4.94
CA ILE A 135 -19.96 2.65 -3.77
C ILE A 135 -21.44 2.99 -3.63
N GLU A 136 -22.08 3.40 -4.73
CA GLU A 136 -23.50 3.79 -4.75
C GLU A 136 -24.41 2.60 -4.46
N ASN A 137 -24.16 1.44 -5.06
CA ASN A 137 -24.96 0.23 -4.96
C ASN A 137 -24.66 -0.63 -3.74
N LYS A 138 -23.71 -0.23 -2.88
CA LYS A 138 -23.28 -0.97 -1.68
C LYS A 138 -22.81 -2.40 -2.00
N GLU A 139 -21.97 -2.53 -3.02
CA GLU A 139 -21.47 -3.83 -3.48
C GLU A 139 -20.28 -4.34 -2.64
N PHE A 140 -19.79 -3.56 -1.67
CA PHE A 140 -18.72 -3.97 -0.78
C PHE A 140 -19.24 -4.78 0.41
N SER A 141 -18.37 -5.66 0.93
CA SER A 141 -18.55 -6.40 2.17
C SER A 141 -17.23 -6.54 2.89
N LEU A 142 -17.25 -6.90 4.18
CA LEU A 142 -16.06 -7.25 4.94
C LEU A 142 -15.98 -8.76 5.14
N ALA A 143 -14.78 -9.30 5.00
CA ALA A 143 -14.40 -10.62 5.47
C ALA A 143 -13.38 -10.46 6.60
N PHE A 144 -13.47 -11.31 7.62
CA PHE A 144 -12.72 -11.16 8.85
C PHE A 144 -11.77 -12.33 9.02
N GLN A 145 -10.50 -12.08 9.22
CA GLN A 145 -9.53 -13.11 9.54
C GLN A 145 -9.21 -13.09 11.03
N PRO A 146 -9.45 -14.19 11.74
CA PRO A 146 -9.20 -14.28 13.17
C PRO A 146 -7.76 -14.05 13.55
N ILE A 147 -7.55 -13.30 14.64
CA ILE A 147 -6.27 -13.12 15.33
C ILE A 147 -6.36 -13.82 16.68
N VAL A 148 -5.41 -14.69 16.98
CA VAL A 148 -5.39 -15.50 18.20
C VAL A 148 -4.19 -15.19 19.08
N ASP A 149 -4.38 -15.33 20.39
CA ASP A 149 -3.29 -15.31 21.34
C ASP A 149 -2.37 -16.51 21.12
N CYS A 150 -1.07 -16.27 21.06
CA CYS A 150 -0.07 -17.29 20.71
C CYS A 150 0.04 -18.43 21.72
N LYS A 151 -0.28 -18.19 23.00
CA LYS A 151 -0.11 -19.18 24.09
C LYS A 151 -1.41 -19.93 24.35
N THR A 152 -2.52 -19.21 24.40
CA THR A 152 -3.83 -19.75 24.81
C THR A 152 -4.69 -20.18 23.64
N LEU A 153 -4.40 -19.73 22.43
CA LEU A 153 -5.20 -19.86 21.22
C LEU A 153 -6.58 -19.19 21.35
N ALA A 154 -6.78 -18.38 22.37
CA ALA A 154 -8.00 -17.60 22.50
C ALA A 154 -8.09 -16.58 21.37
N LEU A 155 -9.28 -16.42 20.81
CA LEU A 155 -9.55 -15.40 19.81
C LEU A 155 -9.55 -14.03 20.49
N ILE A 156 -8.69 -13.12 20.02
CA ILE A 156 -8.52 -11.77 20.59
C ILE A 156 -9.13 -10.68 19.73
N GLY A 157 -9.34 -10.96 18.45
CA GLY A 157 -9.87 -10.02 17.46
C GLY A 157 -9.83 -10.59 16.06
N ALA A 158 -9.99 -9.73 15.08
CA ALA A 158 -9.86 -10.10 13.68
C ALA A 158 -9.38 -8.91 12.82
N GLU A 159 -8.75 -9.20 11.70
CA GLU A 159 -8.48 -8.22 10.67
C GLU A 159 -9.61 -8.18 9.66
N ALA A 160 -10.10 -6.98 9.34
CA ALA A 160 -11.17 -6.74 8.39
C ALA A 160 -10.63 -6.49 6.99
N PHE A 161 -10.97 -7.37 6.08
CA PHE A 161 -10.59 -7.29 4.66
C PHE A 161 -11.80 -6.91 3.81
N ILE A 162 -11.72 -5.81 3.09
CA ILE A 162 -12.73 -5.45 2.11
C ILE A 162 -12.83 -6.50 1.00
N ARG A 163 -14.06 -6.76 0.57
CA ARG A 163 -14.42 -7.58 -0.58
C ARG A 163 -15.39 -6.80 -1.46
N TRP A 164 -15.27 -6.96 -2.75
CA TRP A 164 -16.20 -6.37 -3.70
C TRP A 164 -17.02 -7.47 -4.37
N ASN A 165 -18.33 -7.48 -4.12
CA ASN A 165 -19.29 -8.39 -4.74
C ASN A 165 -19.71 -7.84 -6.11
N HIS A 166 -18.81 -7.93 -7.08
CA HIS A 166 -19.03 -7.38 -8.42
C HIS A 166 -20.13 -8.14 -9.15
N PRO A 167 -21.16 -7.47 -9.72
CA PRO A 167 -22.34 -8.13 -10.27
C PRO A 167 -22.06 -9.12 -11.41
N THR A 168 -20.98 -8.92 -12.18
CA THR A 168 -20.63 -9.81 -13.30
C THR A 168 -19.32 -10.59 -13.12
N LYS A 169 -18.39 -10.11 -12.27
CA LYS A 169 -17.07 -10.71 -12.05
C LYS A 169 -17.01 -11.56 -10.77
N GLY A 170 -18.10 -11.58 -9.98
CA GLY A 170 -18.16 -12.27 -8.71
C GLY A 170 -17.36 -11.59 -7.60
N LEU A 171 -16.82 -12.34 -6.66
CA LEU A 171 -16.12 -11.81 -5.50
C LEU A 171 -14.70 -11.36 -5.88
N LEU A 172 -14.42 -10.07 -5.79
CA LEU A 172 -13.13 -9.48 -6.06
C LEU A 172 -12.37 -9.17 -4.76
N HIS A 173 -11.07 -9.52 -4.76
CA HIS A 173 -10.15 -9.24 -3.65
C HIS A 173 -9.51 -7.84 -3.78
N PRO A 174 -9.08 -7.21 -2.66
CA PRO A 174 -8.55 -5.84 -2.63
C PRO A 174 -7.44 -5.57 -3.65
N LYS A 175 -6.53 -6.53 -3.85
CA LYS A 175 -5.41 -6.42 -4.82
C LYS A 175 -5.86 -6.06 -6.25
N LEU A 176 -7.12 -6.39 -6.61
CA LEU A 176 -7.64 -6.16 -7.96
C LEU A 176 -8.22 -4.76 -8.16
N PHE A 177 -8.56 -4.01 -7.09
CA PHE A 177 -9.25 -2.75 -7.22
C PHE A 177 -8.75 -1.61 -6.31
N ILE A 178 -8.08 -1.89 -5.19
CA ILE A 178 -7.63 -0.83 -4.26
C ILE A 178 -6.69 0.15 -4.96
N HIS A 179 -5.76 -0.35 -5.78
CA HIS A 179 -4.83 0.50 -6.50
C HIS A 179 -5.54 1.44 -7.49
N ALA A 180 -6.55 0.93 -8.20
CA ALA A 180 -7.41 1.76 -9.05
C ALA A 180 -8.19 2.80 -8.22
N ALA A 181 -8.75 2.40 -7.08
CA ALA A 181 -9.44 3.31 -6.17
C ALA A 181 -8.51 4.43 -5.66
N GLU A 182 -7.25 4.12 -5.36
CA GLU A 182 -6.23 5.11 -5.00
C GLU A 182 -5.95 6.08 -6.15
N ARG A 183 -5.73 5.56 -7.36
CA ARG A 183 -5.43 6.35 -8.55
C ARG A 183 -6.56 7.31 -8.92
N PHE A 184 -7.81 6.88 -8.77
CA PHE A 184 -9.00 7.67 -9.11
C PHE A 184 -9.55 8.52 -7.94
N GLY A 185 -8.86 8.54 -6.79
CA GLY A 185 -9.27 9.32 -5.63
C GLY A 185 -10.51 8.78 -4.90
N LEU A 186 -10.96 7.56 -5.22
CA LEU A 186 -12.14 6.91 -4.63
C LEU A 186 -11.82 6.24 -3.29
N ILE A 187 -10.55 6.07 -2.98
CA ILE A 187 -10.09 5.34 -1.79
C ILE A 187 -10.62 5.94 -0.48
N ASN A 188 -10.78 7.27 -0.40
CA ASN A 188 -11.32 7.90 0.81
C ASN A 188 -12.77 7.48 1.08
N GLN A 189 -13.61 7.40 0.03
CA GLN A 189 -15.01 6.98 0.16
C GLN A 189 -15.10 5.50 0.56
N ILE A 190 -14.28 4.65 -0.07
CA ILE A 190 -14.20 3.22 0.25
C ILE A 190 -13.77 3.01 1.71
N ASN A 191 -12.75 3.71 2.17
CA ASN A 191 -12.26 3.54 3.52
C ASN A 191 -13.20 4.11 4.59
N ASN A 192 -13.90 5.21 4.31
CA ASN A 192 -14.95 5.70 5.20
C ASN A 192 -16.05 4.64 5.36
N TRP A 193 -16.42 3.97 4.25
CA TRP A 193 -17.33 2.85 4.29
C TRP A 193 -16.76 1.67 5.09
N VAL A 194 -15.47 1.33 4.94
CA VAL A 194 -14.81 0.25 5.72
C VAL A 194 -14.85 0.55 7.21
N ILE A 195 -14.50 1.77 7.62
CA ILE A 195 -14.53 2.18 9.03
C ILE A 195 -15.96 2.11 9.57
N GLU A 196 -16.94 2.59 8.80
CA GLU A 196 -18.35 2.55 9.20
C GLU A 196 -18.84 1.12 9.36
N GLU A 197 -18.56 0.23 8.42
CA GLU A 197 -18.99 -1.18 8.49
C GLU A 197 -18.29 -1.95 9.61
N ALA A 198 -17.00 -1.65 9.87
CA ALA A 198 -16.28 -2.23 11.00
C ALA A 198 -16.89 -1.79 12.34
N CYS A 199 -17.21 -0.50 12.50
CA CYS A 199 -17.91 -0.01 13.69
C CYS A 199 -19.28 -0.68 13.85
N ALA A 200 -20.03 -0.85 12.76
CA ALA A 200 -21.31 -1.55 12.77
C ALA A 200 -21.14 -3.03 13.16
N ALA A 201 -20.12 -3.71 12.68
CA ALA A 201 -19.82 -5.09 13.02
C ALA A 201 -19.48 -5.25 14.53
N ILE A 202 -18.65 -4.35 15.09
CA ILE A 202 -18.35 -4.34 16.53
C ILE A 202 -19.63 -4.09 17.34
N HIS A 203 -20.47 -3.17 16.89
CA HIS A 203 -21.76 -2.90 17.56
C HIS A 203 -22.67 -4.14 17.57
N ARG A 204 -22.80 -4.85 16.42
CA ARG A 204 -23.56 -6.10 16.32
C ARG A 204 -22.99 -7.22 17.20
N ALA A 205 -21.64 -7.33 17.25
CA ALA A 205 -20.95 -8.28 18.12
C ALA A 205 -21.28 -8.03 19.59
N LYS A 206 -21.24 -6.77 20.03
CA LYS A 206 -21.59 -6.36 21.39
C LYS A 206 -23.04 -6.70 21.77
N GLN A 207 -23.97 -6.59 20.83
CA GLN A 207 -25.36 -7.04 21.05
C GLN A 207 -25.49 -8.55 21.27
N SER A 208 -24.47 -9.31 20.91
CA SER A 208 -24.36 -10.76 21.10
C SER A 208 -23.38 -11.13 22.24
N ASP A 209 -23.07 -10.20 23.15
CA ASP A 209 -22.12 -10.34 24.26
C ASP A 209 -20.69 -10.73 23.82
N VAL A 210 -20.29 -10.34 22.61
CA VAL A 210 -18.94 -10.53 22.09
C VAL A 210 -18.17 -9.21 22.11
N ASP A 211 -17.05 -9.18 22.81
CA ASP A 211 -16.11 -8.05 22.78
C ASP A 211 -15.16 -8.22 21.59
N LEU A 212 -15.54 -7.65 20.46
CA LEU A 212 -14.82 -7.77 19.20
C LEU A 212 -13.84 -6.62 19.01
N ASN A 213 -12.56 -6.96 18.78
CA ASN A 213 -11.53 -6.03 18.33
C ASN A 213 -11.31 -6.21 16.83
N LEU A 214 -11.28 -5.12 16.07
CA LEU A 214 -11.04 -5.16 14.64
C LEU A 214 -9.84 -4.31 14.24
N SER A 215 -8.99 -4.92 13.41
CA SER A 215 -7.92 -4.21 12.69
C SER A 215 -8.41 -3.83 11.29
N ILE A 216 -8.05 -2.62 10.85
CA ILE A 216 -8.47 -2.03 9.57
C ILE A 216 -7.25 -1.44 8.86
N ASN A 217 -7.05 -1.83 7.62
CA ASN A 217 -5.99 -1.30 6.78
C ASN A 217 -6.26 0.14 6.35
N LEU A 218 -5.28 1.04 6.51
CA LEU A 218 -5.30 2.41 6.01
C LEU A 218 -4.41 2.59 4.78
N SER A 219 -4.97 3.19 3.73
CA SER A 219 -4.20 3.57 2.56
C SER A 219 -3.32 4.80 2.83
N ARG A 220 -2.13 4.80 2.21
CA ARG A 220 -1.19 5.92 2.22
C ARG A 220 -1.83 7.27 1.86
N ILE A 221 -2.78 7.29 0.95
CA ILE A 221 -3.41 8.52 0.46
C ILE A 221 -4.24 9.19 1.54
N GLN A 222 -4.81 8.42 2.46
CA GLN A 222 -5.65 8.93 3.54
C GLN A 222 -4.88 9.76 4.57
N PHE A 223 -3.57 9.59 4.69
CA PHE A 223 -2.74 10.43 5.56
C PHE A 223 -2.75 11.91 5.16
N ARG A 224 -3.19 12.23 3.95
CA ARG A 224 -3.39 13.60 3.48
C ARG A 224 -4.78 14.16 3.81
N ASN A 225 -5.70 13.31 4.26
CA ASN A 225 -7.03 13.72 4.66
C ASN A 225 -7.02 14.26 6.11
N SER A 226 -7.11 15.56 6.28
CA SER A 226 -7.11 16.21 7.59
C SER A 226 -8.33 15.86 8.45
N SER A 227 -9.43 15.41 7.85
CA SER A 227 -10.69 15.04 8.54
C SER A 227 -10.75 13.58 8.97
N LEU A 228 -9.78 12.74 8.57
CA LEU A 228 -9.81 11.29 8.82
C LEU A 228 -10.03 10.94 10.30
N VAL A 229 -9.32 11.61 11.20
CA VAL A 229 -9.45 11.37 12.65
C VAL A 229 -10.85 11.71 13.14
N ASP A 230 -11.34 12.90 12.78
CA ASP A 230 -12.65 13.38 13.21
C ASP A 230 -13.79 12.52 12.64
N GLU A 231 -13.66 12.06 11.41
CA GLU A 231 -14.61 11.15 10.76
C GLU A 231 -14.62 9.78 11.45
N THR A 232 -13.43 9.25 11.80
CA THR A 232 -13.30 7.99 12.55
C THR A 232 -13.95 8.11 13.94
N ILE A 233 -13.67 9.17 14.69
CA ILE A 233 -14.25 9.39 16.02
C ILE A 233 -15.78 9.51 15.93
N LYS A 234 -16.29 10.31 14.99
CA LYS A 234 -17.75 10.42 14.75
C LYS A 234 -18.40 9.07 14.46
N CYS A 235 -17.70 8.21 13.73
CA CYS A 235 -18.19 6.88 13.43
C CYS A 235 -18.23 5.99 14.68
N LEU A 236 -17.18 6.02 15.51
CA LEU A 236 -17.14 5.30 16.79
C LEU A 236 -18.28 5.74 17.70
N ASP A 237 -18.49 7.06 17.84
CA ASP A 237 -19.56 7.65 18.64
C ASP A 237 -20.95 7.24 18.13
N LYS A 238 -21.15 7.27 16.80
CA LYS A 238 -22.43 6.89 16.16
C LYS A 238 -22.85 5.47 16.52
N TYR A 239 -21.89 4.55 16.58
CA TYR A 239 -22.17 3.12 16.87
C TYR A 239 -21.94 2.74 18.33
N GLY A 240 -21.49 3.66 19.19
CA GLY A 240 -21.16 3.42 20.59
C GLY A 240 -20.04 2.40 20.77
N VAL A 241 -19.04 2.46 19.87
CA VAL A 241 -17.87 1.57 19.86
C VAL A 241 -16.74 2.21 20.67
N PRO A 242 -16.17 1.50 21.66
CA PRO A 242 -15.00 1.97 22.36
C PRO A 242 -13.80 2.12 21.39
N SER A 243 -13.09 3.24 21.43
CA SER A 243 -11.99 3.52 20.51
C SER A 243 -10.92 2.41 20.51
N GLN A 244 -10.68 1.80 21.65
CA GLN A 244 -9.71 0.71 21.83
C GLN A 244 -10.06 -0.60 21.09
N ASN A 245 -11.31 -0.74 20.60
CA ASN A 245 -11.73 -1.91 19.83
C ASN A 245 -11.39 -1.77 18.34
N ILE A 246 -10.82 -0.63 17.92
CA ILE A 246 -10.29 -0.41 16.56
C ILE A 246 -8.78 -0.29 16.61
N THR A 247 -8.11 -1.04 15.75
CA THR A 247 -6.69 -0.90 15.43
C THR A 247 -6.57 -0.48 13.96
N LEU A 248 -5.84 0.61 13.71
CA LEU A 248 -5.58 1.06 12.34
C LEU A 248 -4.20 0.55 11.91
N GLU A 249 -4.17 -0.22 10.82
CA GLU A 249 -2.96 -0.82 10.28
C GLU A 249 -2.35 0.05 9.20
N ILE A 250 -1.06 0.29 9.30
CA ILE A 250 -0.33 1.23 8.46
C ILE A 250 0.95 0.58 7.99
N LYS A 251 1.14 0.50 6.69
CA LYS A 251 2.36 -0.09 6.13
C LYS A 251 3.61 0.68 6.51
N GLU A 252 4.66 -0.04 6.88
CA GLU A 252 5.98 0.51 7.20
C GLU A 252 6.48 1.48 6.13
N THR A 253 6.33 1.15 4.84
CA THR A 253 6.74 2.02 3.72
C THR A 253 6.04 3.37 3.71
N THR A 254 4.81 3.44 4.21
CA THR A 254 4.04 4.69 4.30
C THR A 254 4.57 5.57 5.42
N ALA A 255 4.86 4.95 6.55
CA ALA A 255 5.37 5.59 7.72
C ALA A 255 6.71 6.31 7.44
N ILE A 256 7.65 5.64 6.76
CA ILE A 256 8.99 6.17 6.43
C ILE A 256 8.94 7.37 5.48
N ARG A 257 7.99 7.42 4.53
CA ARG A 257 7.96 8.44 3.46
C ARG A 257 7.35 9.79 3.85
N ASN A 258 6.53 9.85 4.89
CA ASN A 258 5.76 11.04 5.26
C ASN A 258 5.89 11.40 6.75
N GLU A 259 7.09 11.35 7.26
CA GLU A 259 7.43 11.36 8.69
C GLU A 259 6.70 12.42 9.53
N VAL A 260 6.67 13.69 9.12
CA VAL A 260 6.08 14.77 9.93
C VAL A 260 4.54 14.67 9.97
N GLN A 261 3.91 14.53 8.81
CA GLN A 261 2.44 14.44 8.73
C GLN A 261 1.93 13.15 9.39
N PHE A 262 2.69 12.07 9.23
CA PHE A 262 2.40 10.78 9.80
C PHE A 262 2.44 10.83 11.34
N LYS A 263 3.50 11.35 11.95
CA LYS A 263 3.61 11.53 13.41
C LYS A 263 2.46 12.36 13.99
N LEU A 264 2.08 13.45 13.31
CA LEU A 264 0.96 14.28 13.73
C LEU A 264 -0.38 13.52 13.70
N LEU A 265 -0.61 12.72 12.66
CA LEU A 265 -1.84 11.94 12.54
C LEU A 265 -1.91 10.83 13.59
N ILE A 266 -0.80 10.08 13.79
CA ILE A 266 -0.72 9.07 14.85
C ILE A 266 -0.98 9.69 16.21
N ALA A 267 -0.37 10.83 16.53
CA ALA A 267 -0.58 11.50 17.80
C ALA A 267 -2.06 11.84 18.04
N LYS A 268 -2.79 12.24 16.99
CA LYS A 268 -4.24 12.50 17.08
C LYS A 268 -5.04 11.20 17.32
N PHE A 269 -4.74 10.12 16.63
CA PHE A 269 -5.39 8.83 16.85
C PHE A 269 -5.11 8.31 18.25
N LYS A 270 -3.88 8.42 18.73
CA LYS A 270 -3.50 8.03 20.09
C LYS A 270 -4.21 8.86 21.15
N ALA A 271 -4.36 10.17 20.92
CA ALA A 271 -5.15 11.04 21.81
C ALA A 271 -6.63 10.63 21.89
N ALA A 272 -7.16 10.00 20.84
CA ALA A 272 -8.49 9.41 20.80
C ALA A 272 -8.55 7.95 21.33
N ASN A 273 -7.46 7.40 21.88
CA ASN A 273 -7.32 6.01 22.32
C ASN A 273 -7.58 4.97 21.21
N ILE A 274 -7.34 5.33 19.94
CA ILE A 274 -7.35 4.40 18.81
C ILE A 274 -5.97 3.76 18.72
N LYS A 275 -5.93 2.44 18.58
CA LYS A 275 -4.68 1.67 18.45
C LYS A 275 -4.11 1.77 17.04
N ILE A 276 -2.79 1.72 16.94
CA ILE A 276 -2.06 1.75 15.67
C ILE A 276 -1.15 0.53 15.58
N ALA A 277 -1.25 -0.20 14.48
CA ALA A 277 -0.34 -1.28 14.13
C ALA A 277 0.53 -0.90 12.93
N LEU A 278 1.80 -1.23 12.99
CA LEU A 278 2.73 -1.09 11.87
C LEU A 278 2.79 -2.40 11.09
N ASP A 279 2.29 -2.37 9.88
CA ASP A 279 2.13 -3.52 8.99
C ASP A 279 3.31 -3.72 8.02
N ASP A 280 3.50 -4.95 7.52
CA ASP A 280 4.59 -5.38 6.64
C ASP A 280 5.98 -5.09 7.26
N PHE A 281 6.14 -5.21 8.59
CA PHE A 281 7.37 -4.83 9.29
C PHE A 281 8.55 -5.74 8.95
N GLY A 282 9.71 -5.10 8.70
CA GLY A 282 10.99 -5.75 8.45
C GLY A 282 11.37 -5.92 6.98
N LEU A 283 10.50 -5.55 6.04
CA LEU A 283 10.81 -5.61 4.60
C LEU A 283 11.69 -4.45 4.13
N ASN A 284 11.81 -3.36 4.89
CA ASN A 284 12.56 -2.17 4.51
C ASN A 284 13.69 -1.85 5.50
N PRO A 285 14.75 -1.15 5.08
CA PRO A 285 15.75 -0.61 5.98
C PRO A 285 15.11 0.40 6.94
N PHE A 286 15.28 0.18 8.22
CA PHE A 286 14.60 0.89 9.27
C PHE A 286 15.57 1.26 10.40
N THR A 287 15.37 2.39 11.08
CA THR A 287 16.17 2.80 12.22
C THR A 287 15.40 2.64 13.53
N LEU A 288 16.10 2.21 14.58
CA LEU A 288 15.50 2.05 15.92
C LEU A 288 14.91 3.36 16.45
N GLU A 289 15.55 4.49 16.13
CA GLU A 289 15.08 5.83 16.49
C GLU A 289 13.68 6.11 15.93
N TYR A 290 13.42 5.67 14.69
CA TYR A 290 12.15 5.82 14.05
C TYR A 290 11.02 5.05 14.76
N LEU A 291 11.26 3.80 15.18
CA LEU A 291 10.28 3.00 15.93
C LEU A 291 9.94 3.66 17.27
N GLN A 292 10.95 4.20 17.96
CA GLN A 292 10.77 4.90 19.23
C GLN A 292 9.87 6.14 19.08
N GLU A 293 9.97 6.84 17.96
CA GLU A 293 9.22 8.08 17.72
C GLU A 293 7.79 7.85 17.20
N LEU A 294 7.50 6.69 16.63
CA LEU A 294 6.19 6.42 16.03
C LEU A 294 5.06 6.21 17.04
N HIS A 295 5.35 5.83 18.28
CA HIS A 295 4.35 5.59 19.33
C HIS A 295 3.21 4.66 18.89
N VAL A 296 3.52 3.62 18.11
CA VAL A 296 2.56 2.57 17.71
C VAL A 296 2.29 1.61 18.88
N ASP A 297 1.29 0.76 18.77
CA ASP A 297 0.92 -0.21 19.81
C ASP A 297 1.35 -1.63 19.45
N GLU A 298 1.47 -1.91 18.14
CA GLU A 298 1.64 -3.26 17.64
C GLU A 298 2.52 -3.29 16.39
N LEU A 299 3.30 -4.36 16.23
CA LEU A 299 4.04 -4.70 15.03
C LEU A 299 3.46 -5.96 14.40
N LYS A 300 3.14 -5.90 13.10
CA LYS A 300 2.75 -7.07 12.32
C LYS A 300 3.97 -7.57 11.55
N LEU A 301 4.43 -8.77 11.92
CA LEU A 301 5.57 -9.42 11.28
C LEU A 301 5.12 -10.07 9.98
N ASP A 302 5.67 -9.61 8.86
CA ASP A 302 5.29 -10.07 7.54
C ASP A 302 5.46 -11.58 7.35
N HIS A 303 4.51 -12.18 6.62
CA HIS A 303 4.42 -13.60 6.33
C HIS A 303 5.70 -14.18 5.69
N VAL A 304 6.49 -13.39 4.96
CA VAL A 304 7.76 -13.83 4.32
C VAL A 304 8.77 -14.31 5.37
N PHE A 305 8.81 -13.68 6.55
CA PHE A 305 9.69 -14.09 7.63
C PHE A 305 9.18 -15.34 8.35
N VAL A 306 7.86 -15.40 8.57
CA VAL A 306 7.20 -16.55 9.20
C VAL A 306 7.32 -17.81 8.33
N ALA A 307 7.15 -17.68 7.01
CA ALA A 307 7.25 -18.79 6.08
C ALA A 307 8.61 -19.49 6.13
N LYS A 308 9.70 -18.72 6.27
CA LYS A 308 11.09 -19.24 6.20
C LYS A 308 11.69 -19.56 7.55
N MET A 309 11.06 -19.21 8.67
CA MET A 309 11.67 -19.29 10.00
C MET A 309 12.07 -20.71 10.44
N ASN A 310 11.39 -21.74 9.95
CA ASN A 310 11.68 -23.13 10.27
C ASN A 310 12.67 -23.80 9.29
N GLU A 311 12.93 -23.16 8.16
CA GLU A 311 13.81 -23.70 7.10
C GLU A 311 15.24 -23.18 7.24
N ASN A 312 15.42 -22.00 7.81
CA ASN A 312 16.67 -21.26 7.83
C ASN A 312 16.95 -20.68 9.22
N PRO A 313 18.09 -21.03 9.86
CA PRO A 313 18.47 -20.48 11.17
C PRO A 313 18.59 -18.94 11.19
N GLU A 314 18.98 -18.31 10.08
CA GLU A 314 19.09 -16.86 9.97
C GLU A 314 17.70 -16.21 10.03
N SER A 315 16.71 -16.78 9.30
CA SER A 315 15.32 -16.31 9.35
C SER A 315 14.72 -16.49 10.75
N HIS A 316 15.03 -17.59 11.44
CA HIS A 316 14.63 -17.81 12.82
C HIS A 316 15.21 -16.76 13.77
N ALA A 317 16.51 -16.48 13.65
CA ALA A 317 17.18 -15.47 14.46
C ALA A 317 16.63 -14.06 14.21
N LEU A 318 16.24 -13.76 12.97
CA LEU A 318 15.63 -12.48 12.61
C LEU A 318 14.25 -12.32 13.27
N VAL A 319 13.40 -13.35 13.22
CA VAL A 319 12.09 -13.33 13.90
C VAL A 319 12.25 -13.14 15.41
N ASP A 320 13.18 -13.87 16.04
CA ASP A 320 13.50 -13.69 17.48
C ASP A 320 13.96 -12.26 17.78
N ALA A 321 14.83 -11.70 16.95
CA ALA A 321 15.32 -10.34 17.13
C ALA A 321 14.20 -9.29 17.01
N VAL A 322 13.27 -9.44 16.04
CA VAL A 322 12.13 -8.54 15.87
C VAL A 322 11.17 -8.61 17.06
N ILE A 323 10.84 -9.82 17.55
CA ILE A 323 9.97 -10.00 18.72
C ILE A 323 10.58 -9.33 19.96
N ARG A 324 11.87 -9.57 20.24
CA ARG A 324 12.57 -8.94 21.37
C ARG A 324 12.65 -7.43 21.23
N LEU A 325 12.89 -6.94 20.03
CA LEU A 325 12.92 -5.51 19.75
C LEU A 325 11.57 -4.86 20.05
N ALA A 326 10.49 -5.44 19.54
CA ALA A 326 9.14 -4.95 19.78
C ALA A 326 8.83 -4.89 21.29
N HIS A 327 9.12 -5.95 22.02
CA HIS A 327 8.93 -6.00 23.47
C HIS A 327 9.79 -4.97 24.24
N ALA A 328 11.01 -4.68 23.76
CA ALA A 328 11.84 -3.63 24.35
C ALA A 328 11.22 -2.23 24.24
N PHE A 329 10.32 -2.03 23.26
CA PHE A 329 9.53 -0.82 23.08
C PHE A 329 8.10 -0.92 23.64
N ASN A 330 7.75 -1.99 24.36
CA ASN A 330 6.41 -2.29 24.88
C ASN A 330 5.36 -2.42 23.77
N LEU A 331 5.73 -2.96 22.61
CA LEU A 331 4.84 -3.23 21.50
C LEU A 331 4.46 -4.71 21.50
N ASN A 332 3.19 -5.00 21.16
CA ASN A 332 2.76 -6.36 20.86
C ASN A 332 3.21 -6.78 19.46
N VAL A 333 3.42 -8.07 19.24
CA VAL A 333 3.78 -8.63 17.95
C VAL A 333 2.67 -9.55 17.45
N VAL A 334 2.18 -9.29 16.24
CA VAL A 334 1.32 -10.20 15.50
C VAL A 334 2.13 -10.86 14.40
N ALA A 335 2.28 -12.17 14.44
CA ALA A 335 2.91 -12.93 13.36
C ALA A 335 1.88 -13.29 12.29
N GLU A 336 2.14 -12.88 11.05
CA GLU A 336 1.24 -13.11 9.91
C GLU A 336 1.61 -14.36 9.10
N GLY A 337 0.61 -14.92 8.40
CA GLY A 337 0.83 -16.03 7.49
C GLY A 337 1.25 -17.33 8.21
N VAL A 338 0.78 -17.57 9.41
CA VAL A 338 1.01 -18.84 10.13
C VAL A 338 0.16 -19.93 9.48
N GLU A 339 0.82 -20.88 8.82
CA GLU A 339 0.17 -21.95 8.08
C GLU A 339 0.37 -23.35 8.68
N THR A 340 1.37 -23.51 9.56
CA THR A 340 1.73 -24.82 10.11
C THR A 340 1.86 -24.78 11.64
N GLU A 341 1.56 -25.93 12.27
CA GLU A 341 1.79 -26.17 13.71
C GLU A 341 3.26 -25.96 14.12
N ALA A 342 4.20 -26.22 13.21
CA ALA A 342 5.61 -26.03 13.48
C ALA A 342 5.96 -24.53 13.61
N GLN A 343 5.39 -23.68 12.75
CA GLN A 343 5.53 -22.22 12.86
C GLN A 343 4.90 -21.72 14.15
N HIS A 344 3.68 -22.15 14.47
CA HIS A 344 3.03 -21.78 15.73
C HIS A 344 3.91 -22.10 16.93
N LYS A 345 4.38 -23.35 17.08
CA LYS A 345 5.22 -23.78 18.21
C LYS A 345 6.51 -22.98 18.31
N ALA A 346 7.12 -22.64 17.18
CA ALA A 346 8.32 -21.82 17.14
C ALA A 346 8.03 -20.38 17.62
N LEU A 347 6.98 -19.75 17.13
CA LEU A 347 6.55 -18.40 17.52
C LEU A 347 6.18 -18.34 19.01
N ALA A 348 5.45 -19.34 19.52
CA ALA A 348 5.10 -19.44 20.93
C ALA A 348 6.35 -19.55 21.82
N LYS A 349 7.37 -20.31 21.38
CA LYS A 349 8.66 -20.44 22.09
C LYS A 349 9.45 -19.15 22.09
N LEU A 350 9.37 -18.36 21.02
CA LEU A 350 10.02 -17.04 20.92
C LEU A 350 9.27 -15.96 21.72
N GLY A 351 8.07 -16.26 22.22
CA GLY A 351 7.29 -15.34 23.02
C GLY A 351 6.45 -14.37 22.20
N CYS A 352 6.13 -14.69 20.92
CA CYS A 352 5.20 -13.91 20.13
C CYS A 352 3.86 -13.78 20.85
N ASP A 353 3.23 -12.60 20.75
CA ASP A 353 1.99 -12.32 21.50
C ASP A 353 0.77 -12.88 20.75
N HIS A 354 0.63 -12.54 19.48
CA HIS A 354 -0.53 -12.88 18.68
C HIS A 354 -0.12 -13.49 17.34
N MET A 355 -1.05 -14.20 16.73
CA MET A 355 -0.84 -14.86 15.43
C MET A 355 -2.08 -14.80 14.57
N GLN A 356 -1.83 -14.74 13.26
CA GLN A 356 -2.83 -14.75 12.21
C GLN A 356 -2.35 -15.63 11.05
N GLY A 357 -3.24 -16.46 10.48
CA GLY A 357 -2.86 -17.29 9.36
C GLY A 357 -3.84 -18.39 9.04
N TYR A 358 -3.59 -19.09 7.94
CA TYR A 358 -4.47 -20.15 7.43
C TYR A 358 -4.46 -21.42 8.29
N LEU A 359 -3.53 -21.54 9.21
CA LEU A 359 -3.58 -22.59 10.23
C LEU A 359 -4.84 -22.50 11.08
N TYR A 360 -5.32 -21.28 11.36
CA TYR A 360 -6.49 -21.02 12.19
C TYR A 360 -7.75 -20.82 11.35
N SER A 361 -7.70 -19.84 10.44
CA SER A 361 -8.79 -19.56 9.51
C SER A 361 -8.32 -18.71 8.34
N LYS A 362 -8.95 -18.90 7.19
CA LYS A 362 -8.99 -17.90 6.12
C LYS A 362 -9.90 -16.75 6.53
N PRO A 363 -9.87 -15.59 5.82
CA PRO A 363 -10.90 -14.57 6.02
C PRO A 363 -12.32 -15.14 5.80
N ILE A 364 -13.19 -15.02 6.82
CA ILE A 364 -14.54 -15.56 6.88
C ILE A 364 -15.58 -14.45 7.02
N PRO A 365 -16.87 -14.71 6.71
CA PRO A 365 -17.97 -13.80 6.98
C PRO A 365 -18.17 -13.53 8.48
N GLU A 366 -18.76 -12.36 8.82
CA GLU A 366 -19.03 -11.96 10.21
C GLU A 366 -19.79 -13.03 11.02
N ALA A 367 -20.81 -13.63 10.42
CA ALA A 367 -21.63 -14.65 11.09
C ALA A 367 -20.82 -15.90 11.50
N GLU A 368 -19.77 -16.23 10.76
CA GLU A 368 -18.86 -17.32 11.09
C GLU A 368 -17.84 -16.89 12.16
N LEU A 369 -17.31 -15.67 12.07
CA LEU A 369 -16.42 -15.10 13.08
C LEU A 369 -17.08 -15.11 14.47
N LEU A 370 -18.32 -14.61 14.56
CA LEU A 370 -19.03 -14.53 15.84
C LEU A 370 -19.28 -15.91 16.47
N LYS A 371 -19.34 -16.99 15.69
CA LYS A 371 -19.42 -18.35 16.22
C LYS A 371 -18.14 -18.80 16.91
N LEU A 372 -16.97 -18.29 16.47
CA LEU A 372 -15.69 -18.63 17.07
C LEU A 372 -15.48 -18.00 18.46
N PHE A 373 -16.23 -16.92 18.79
CA PHE A 373 -16.21 -16.30 20.11
C PHE A 373 -17.17 -17.01 21.11
N ARG A 374 -18.03 -17.89 20.61
CA ARG A 374 -18.94 -18.65 21.48
C ARG A 374 -18.28 -19.97 21.83
N PRO A 375 -18.15 -20.31 23.12
CA PRO A 375 -17.56 -21.58 23.56
C PRO A 375 -18.38 -22.80 23.12
#